data_6c8816e14ab380ac2bdc46f5c8d42dc9
#
_entry.id   6c8816e14ab380ac2bdc46f5c8d42dc9
#
_cell.length_a   1.000
_cell.length_b   1.000
_cell.length_c   1.000
_cell.angle_alpha   90.00
_cell.angle_beta   90.00
_cell.angle_gamma   90.00
#
_symmetry.space_group_name_H-M   'P 1'
#
loop_
_entity.id
_entity.type
_entity.pdbx_description
1 polymer ?
#
loop_
_entity_poly.entity_id
_entity_poly.type
_entity_poly.pdbx_seq_one_letter_code
_entity_poly.pdbx_strand_id
1 'polypeptide(L)'
;MDWHILVILVVSGIIVGIVNTLAGGGSIVTVTMFTALGLPITVANGTNRIAVFLQNLTSTITFIRKGMFNLRHGFLLSIPVIIGNIAGSLVATTIDEKVFKICFGVILVIILLYLIFDNRIKIKEGHNIEIRPWHYLWFLLIGFYGGYIYVGIGYLILAITLWSMKMDIVTANAIKGFVIFIATPFSLAVFMINGQIDYLFGIPHGIGNIIGSLFASHYAVHWGKGFIKAFTLIIVLICFADLIGLVSLHDIFYSMMTVCL
;
A
#
# COMPACT_ATOMS: atom_id res chain seq x y z
N MET A 1 -9.00 -23.05 8.27
CA MET A 1 -9.43 -21.93 7.38
C MET A 1 -10.20 -22.56 6.23
N ASP A 2 -11.41 -22.09 5.99
CA ASP A 2 -12.27 -22.60 4.95
C ASP A 2 -11.69 -22.28 3.57
N TRP A 3 -11.84 -23.19 2.60
CA TRP A 3 -11.29 -23.01 1.26
C TRP A 3 -11.83 -21.76 0.56
N HIS A 4 -13.07 -21.34 0.88
CA HIS A 4 -13.68 -20.11 0.37
C HIS A 4 -12.90 -18.86 0.80
N ILE A 5 -12.50 -18.78 2.08
CA ILE A 5 -11.67 -17.69 2.60
C ILE A 5 -10.34 -17.65 1.85
N LEU A 6 -9.73 -18.82 1.61
CA LEU A 6 -8.47 -18.89 0.88
C LEU A 6 -8.62 -18.34 -0.55
N VAL A 7 -9.69 -18.69 -1.25
CA VAL A 7 -9.97 -18.16 -2.60
C VAL A 7 -10.17 -16.64 -2.56
N ILE A 8 -10.96 -16.12 -1.60
CA ILE A 8 -11.18 -14.68 -1.42
C ILE A 8 -9.84 -13.97 -1.19
N LEU A 9 -8.98 -14.50 -0.32
CA LEU A 9 -7.67 -13.93 -0.02
C LEU A 9 -6.76 -13.88 -1.27
N VAL A 10 -6.71 -14.94 -2.05
CA VAL A 10 -5.90 -14.97 -3.27
C VAL A 10 -6.45 -14.03 -4.34
N VAL A 11 -7.76 -14.07 -4.60
CA VAL A 11 -8.40 -13.22 -5.63
C VAL A 11 -8.29 -11.75 -5.27
N SER A 12 -8.60 -11.40 -4.02
CA SER A 12 -8.43 -10.01 -3.54
C SER A 12 -6.95 -9.59 -3.59
N GLY A 13 -6.03 -10.50 -3.27
CA GLY A 13 -4.60 -10.27 -3.41
C GLY A 13 -4.20 -9.92 -4.84
N ILE A 14 -4.72 -10.61 -5.85
CA ILE A 14 -4.46 -10.29 -7.27
C ILE A 14 -4.91 -8.87 -7.59
N ILE A 15 -6.14 -8.52 -7.20
CA ILE A 15 -6.70 -7.17 -7.43
C ILE A 15 -5.85 -6.10 -6.73
N VAL A 16 -5.54 -6.32 -5.44
CA VAL A 16 -4.72 -5.40 -4.65
C VAL A 16 -3.31 -5.26 -5.22
N GLY A 17 -2.70 -6.36 -5.66
CA GLY A 17 -1.38 -6.35 -6.28
C GLY A 17 -1.33 -5.49 -7.55
N ILE A 18 -2.38 -5.55 -8.37
CA ILE A 18 -2.54 -4.69 -9.55
C ILE A 18 -2.63 -3.22 -9.13
N VAL A 19 -3.57 -2.89 -8.24
CA VAL A 19 -3.84 -1.51 -7.80
C VAL A 19 -2.63 -0.88 -7.12
N ASN A 20 -1.99 -1.60 -6.21
CA ASN A 20 -0.82 -1.11 -5.49
C ASN A 20 0.36 -0.83 -6.41
N THR A 21 0.60 -1.72 -7.37
CA THR A 21 1.71 -1.55 -8.32
C THR A 21 1.50 -0.30 -9.17
N LEU A 22 0.28 -0.05 -9.62
CA LEU A 22 -0.06 1.06 -10.51
C LEU A 22 -0.25 2.39 -9.76
N ALA A 23 -0.96 2.38 -8.63
CA ALA A 23 -1.38 3.59 -7.92
C ALA A 23 -0.84 3.70 -6.49
N GLY A 24 -0.64 2.57 -5.79
CA GLY A 24 -0.12 2.58 -4.41
C GLY A 24 -1.18 2.67 -3.30
N GLY A 25 -2.48 2.54 -3.65
CA GLY A 25 -3.59 2.68 -2.69
C GLY A 25 -4.30 1.37 -2.31
N GLY A 26 -3.91 0.24 -2.87
CA GLY A 26 -4.62 -1.04 -2.67
C GLY A 26 -4.57 -1.59 -1.23
N SER A 27 -3.64 -1.15 -0.40
CA SER A 27 -3.57 -1.57 1.00
C SER A 27 -4.79 -1.17 1.82
N ILE A 28 -5.59 -0.18 1.37
CA ILE A 28 -6.90 0.15 1.95
C ILE A 28 -7.79 -1.09 1.89
N VAL A 29 -7.90 -1.69 0.70
CA VAL A 29 -8.70 -2.91 0.46
C VAL A 29 -8.27 -4.04 1.37
N THR A 30 -6.95 -4.29 1.44
CA THR A 30 -6.40 -5.38 2.26
C THR A 30 -6.77 -5.22 3.72
N VAL A 31 -6.51 -4.04 4.32
CA VAL A 31 -6.76 -3.81 5.74
C VAL A 31 -8.26 -3.89 6.04
N THR A 32 -9.11 -3.24 5.24
CA THR A 32 -10.56 -3.30 5.41
C THR A 32 -11.10 -4.71 5.26
N MET A 33 -10.65 -5.46 4.23
CA MET A 33 -11.06 -6.85 4.03
C MET A 33 -10.62 -7.76 5.19
N PHE A 34 -9.39 -7.66 5.65
CA PHE A 34 -8.92 -8.44 6.78
C PHE A 34 -9.71 -8.13 8.05
N THR A 35 -10.05 -6.85 8.27
CA THR A 35 -10.89 -6.43 9.40
C THR A 35 -12.32 -6.96 9.24
N ALA A 36 -12.88 -6.91 8.04
CA ALA A 36 -14.21 -7.49 7.74
C ALA A 36 -14.25 -9.02 7.93
N LEU A 37 -13.11 -9.70 7.72
CA LEU A 37 -12.96 -11.13 7.99
C LEU A 37 -12.63 -11.45 9.46
N GLY A 38 -12.66 -10.45 10.36
CA GLY A 38 -12.57 -10.61 11.81
C GLY A 38 -11.20 -10.35 12.43
N LEU A 39 -10.17 -9.91 11.68
CA LEU A 39 -8.91 -9.53 12.29
C LEU A 39 -9.00 -8.16 12.99
N PRO A 40 -8.40 -7.98 14.17
CA PRO A 40 -8.19 -6.64 14.73
C PRO A 40 -7.45 -5.76 13.74
N ILE A 41 -7.80 -4.47 13.65
CA ILE A 41 -7.26 -3.57 12.61
C ILE A 41 -5.73 -3.41 12.70
N THR A 42 -5.15 -3.48 13.89
CA THR A 42 -3.71 -3.45 14.11
C THR A 42 -3.03 -4.71 13.55
N VAL A 43 -3.63 -5.88 13.78
CA VAL A 43 -3.17 -7.16 13.20
C VAL A 43 -3.36 -7.16 11.68
N ALA A 44 -4.49 -6.65 11.16
CA ALA A 44 -4.72 -6.50 9.73
C ALA A 44 -3.65 -5.61 9.06
N ASN A 45 -3.28 -4.50 9.72
CA ASN A 45 -2.21 -3.61 9.27
C ASN A 45 -0.84 -4.30 9.27
N GLY A 46 -0.50 -5.06 10.31
CA GLY A 46 0.74 -5.84 10.38
C GLY A 46 0.79 -6.95 9.31
N THR A 47 -0.29 -7.72 9.19
CA THR A 47 -0.43 -8.83 8.24
C THR A 47 -0.32 -8.35 6.78
N ASN A 48 -0.84 -7.17 6.46
CA ASN A 48 -0.70 -6.57 5.13
C ASN A 48 0.77 -6.39 4.70
N ARG A 49 1.73 -6.27 5.65
CA ARG A 49 3.16 -6.13 5.33
C ARG A 49 3.74 -7.32 4.57
N ILE A 50 3.22 -8.53 4.81
CA ILE A 50 3.64 -9.73 4.06
C ILE A 50 3.32 -9.53 2.58
N ALA A 51 2.08 -9.19 2.27
CA ALA A 51 1.64 -8.99 0.89
C ALA A 51 2.39 -7.83 0.20
N VAL A 52 2.57 -6.72 0.94
CA VAL A 52 3.33 -5.55 0.47
C VAL A 52 4.78 -5.90 0.15
N PHE A 53 5.44 -6.65 1.02
CA PHE A 53 6.82 -7.09 0.80
C PHE A 53 6.93 -7.93 -0.47
N LEU A 54 6.12 -8.97 -0.57
CA LEU A 54 6.12 -9.90 -1.72
C LEU A 54 5.81 -9.18 -3.04
N GLN A 55 4.83 -8.29 -3.03
CA GLN A 55 4.45 -7.48 -4.19
C GLN A 55 5.59 -6.56 -4.64
N ASN A 56 6.18 -5.81 -3.70
CA ASN A 56 7.23 -4.84 -4.05
C ASN A 56 8.56 -5.53 -4.39
N LEU A 57 8.85 -6.70 -3.83
CA LEU A 57 9.95 -7.56 -4.28
C LEU A 57 9.79 -7.88 -5.76
N THR A 58 8.59 -8.33 -6.15
CA THR A 58 8.28 -8.75 -7.52
C THR A 58 8.36 -7.59 -8.51
N SER A 59 7.74 -6.45 -8.20
CA SER A 59 7.79 -5.27 -9.05
C SER A 59 9.19 -4.68 -9.14
N THR A 60 9.93 -4.63 -8.02
CA THR A 60 11.32 -4.15 -7.96
C THR A 60 12.26 -4.97 -8.85
N ILE A 61 12.17 -6.31 -8.80
CA ILE A 61 12.97 -7.18 -9.68
C ILE A 61 12.68 -6.85 -11.15
N THR A 62 11.42 -6.67 -11.51
CA THR A 62 11.02 -6.31 -12.87
C THR A 62 11.60 -4.96 -13.29
N PHE A 63 11.51 -3.93 -12.43
CA PHE A 63 12.01 -2.60 -12.71
C PHE A 63 13.54 -2.52 -12.78
N ILE A 64 14.26 -3.27 -11.93
CA ILE A 64 15.72 -3.38 -11.99
C ILE A 64 16.16 -4.03 -13.31
N ARG A 65 15.52 -5.16 -13.69
CA ARG A 65 15.85 -5.86 -14.94
C ARG A 65 15.62 -5.00 -16.18
N LYS A 66 14.64 -4.09 -16.12
CA LYS A 66 14.34 -3.14 -17.22
C LYS A 66 15.18 -1.85 -17.15
N GLY A 67 16.05 -1.68 -16.15
CA GLY A 67 16.88 -0.49 -16.00
C GLY A 67 16.10 0.83 -15.78
N MET A 68 14.92 0.75 -15.15
CA MET A 68 13.98 1.88 -15.08
C MET A 68 14.35 2.97 -14.07
N PHE A 69 15.36 2.77 -13.23
CA PHE A 69 15.79 3.77 -12.25
C PHE A 69 17.23 3.55 -11.79
N ASN A 70 17.84 4.59 -11.22
CA ASN A 70 19.17 4.53 -10.62
C ASN A 70 19.09 3.94 -9.20
N LEU A 71 19.71 2.78 -9.00
CA LEU A 71 19.74 2.07 -7.70
C LEU A 71 20.33 2.94 -6.57
N ARG A 72 21.34 3.80 -6.87
CA ARG A 72 21.93 4.69 -5.87
C ARG A 72 20.88 5.65 -5.30
N HIS A 73 20.04 6.23 -6.15
CA HIS A 73 18.94 7.09 -5.69
C HIS A 73 17.94 6.31 -4.85
N GLY A 74 17.58 5.09 -5.27
CA GLY A 74 16.72 4.19 -4.52
C GLY A 74 17.24 3.92 -3.11
N PHE A 75 18.49 3.52 -2.98
CA PHE A 75 19.11 3.25 -1.66
C PHE A 75 19.20 4.49 -0.78
N LEU A 76 19.64 5.63 -1.32
CA LEU A 76 19.73 6.88 -0.54
C LEU A 76 18.38 7.31 0.03
N LEU A 77 17.30 7.17 -0.75
CA LEU A 77 15.95 7.52 -0.30
C LEU A 77 15.34 6.46 0.64
N SER A 78 15.83 5.21 0.57
CA SER A 78 15.35 4.15 1.46
C SER A 78 15.82 4.33 2.91
N ILE A 79 17.00 4.90 3.16
CA ILE A 79 17.56 5.06 4.50
C ILE A 79 16.63 5.83 5.44
N PRO A 80 16.20 7.06 5.13
CA PRO A 80 15.28 7.80 5.99
C PRO A 80 13.92 7.10 6.12
N VAL A 81 13.44 6.41 5.06
CA VAL A 81 12.20 5.65 5.13
C VAL A 81 12.30 4.48 6.09
N ILE A 82 13.43 3.75 6.11
CA ILE A 82 13.65 2.66 7.08
C ILE A 82 13.55 3.19 8.50
N ILE A 83 14.26 4.28 8.82
CA ILE A 83 14.28 4.87 10.16
C ILE A 83 12.85 5.27 10.57
N GLY A 84 12.16 6.01 9.70
CA GLY A 84 10.78 6.40 9.94
C GLY A 84 9.84 5.20 10.08
N ASN A 85 10.01 4.19 9.22
CA ASN A 85 9.16 2.99 9.20
C ASN A 85 9.27 2.16 10.50
N ILE A 86 10.49 2.00 11.02
CA ILE A 86 10.71 1.36 12.34
C ILE A 86 10.00 2.17 13.42
N ALA A 87 10.24 3.47 13.49
CA ALA A 87 9.62 4.33 14.51
C ALA A 87 8.08 4.29 14.44
N GLY A 88 7.52 4.42 13.22
CA GLY A 88 6.07 4.36 13.00
C GLY A 88 5.46 3.01 13.36
N SER A 89 6.13 1.91 13.03
CA SER A 89 5.63 0.55 13.36
C SER A 89 5.68 0.27 14.86
N LEU A 90 6.69 0.76 15.58
CA LEU A 90 6.73 0.68 17.06
C LEU A 90 5.53 1.41 17.68
N VAL A 91 5.19 2.60 17.19
CA VAL A 91 4.00 3.32 17.65
C VAL A 91 2.73 2.54 17.31
N ALA A 92 2.63 1.98 16.08
CA ALA A 92 1.45 1.22 15.65
C ALA A 92 1.19 -0.02 16.50
N THR A 93 2.24 -0.68 17.00
CA THR A 93 2.12 -1.89 17.84
C THR A 93 1.75 -1.62 19.29
N THR A 94 1.91 -0.38 19.77
CA THR A 94 1.66 0.01 21.17
C THR A 94 0.40 0.85 21.36
N ILE A 95 -0.18 1.38 20.26
CA ILE A 95 -1.32 2.28 20.33
C ILE A 95 -2.64 1.52 20.57
N ASP A 96 -3.57 2.17 21.26
CA ASP A 96 -4.92 1.65 21.44
C ASP A 96 -5.65 1.49 20.10
N GLU A 97 -6.39 0.40 19.94
CA GLU A 97 -7.10 0.07 18.69
C GLU A 97 -8.13 1.13 18.27
N LYS A 98 -8.79 1.79 19.25
CA LYS A 98 -9.75 2.87 18.96
C LYS A 98 -9.05 4.07 18.35
N VAL A 99 -7.89 4.46 18.93
CA VAL A 99 -7.09 5.56 18.41
C VAL A 99 -6.56 5.22 17.00
N PHE A 100 -6.12 3.97 16.80
CA PHE A 100 -5.69 3.54 15.47
C PHE A 100 -6.82 3.63 14.45
N LYS A 101 -8.05 3.18 14.78
CA LYS A 101 -9.25 3.29 13.91
C LYS A 101 -9.57 4.73 13.55
N ILE A 102 -9.50 5.65 14.51
CA ILE A 102 -9.73 7.09 14.25
C ILE A 102 -8.69 7.63 13.27
N CYS A 103 -7.40 7.37 13.53
CA CYS A 103 -6.32 7.81 12.65
C CYS A 103 -6.47 7.22 11.24
N PHE A 104 -6.82 5.93 11.14
CA PHE A 104 -7.08 5.26 9.87
C PHE A 104 -8.23 5.93 9.11
N GLY A 105 -9.34 6.24 9.80
CA GLY A 105 -10.50 6.93 9.22
C GLY A 105 -10.16 8.34 8.72
N VAL A 106 -9.43 9.13 9.51
CA VAL A 106 -8.98 10.47 9.10
C VAL A 106 -8.14 10.39 7.83
N ILE A 107 -7.25 9.41 7.75
CA ILE A 107 -6.40 9.21 6.57
C ILE A 107 -7.21 8.79 5.35
N LEU A 108 -8.22 7.93 5.51
CA LEU A 108 -9.12 7.58 4.42
C LEU A 108 -9.83 8.83 3.86
N VAL A 109 -10.28 9.73 4.73
CA VAL A 109 -10.89 11.02 4.30
C VAL A 109 -9.88 11.88 3.54
N ILE A 110 -8.65 11.99 4.03
CA ILE A 110 -7.59 12.76 3.35
C ILE A 110 -7.29 12.18 1.95
N ILE A 111 -7.17 10.85 1.85
CA ILE A 111 -6.94 10.18 0.57
C ILE A 111 -8.14 10.37 -0.37
N LEU A 112 -9.36 10.27 0.14
CA LEU A 112 -10.58 10.49 -0.62
C LEU A 112 -10.62 11.91 -1.20
N LEU A 113 -10.39 12.92 -0.36
CA LEU A 113 -10.32 14.32 -0.80
C LEU A 113 -9.22 14.52 -1.84
N TYR A 114 -8.03 13.96 -1.59
CA TYR A 114 -6.93 14.01 -2.55
C TYR A 114 -7.36 13.42 -3.92
N LEU A 115 -7.97 12.23 -3.94
CA LEU A 115 -8.40 11.58 -5.18
C LEU A 115 -9.50 12.36 -5.92
N ILE A 116 -10.42 13.01 -5.20
CA ILE A 116 -11.48 13.83 -5.79
C ILE A 116 -10.88 15.08 -6.45
N PHE A 117 -10.01 15.79 -5.72
CA PHE A 117 -9.46 17.08 -6.15
C PHE A 117 -8.25 16.95 -7.10
N ASP A 118 -7.67 15.75 -7.24
CA ASP A 118 -6.50 15.51 -8.10
C ASP A 118 -6.86 15.45 -9.59
N ASN A 119 -7.33 16.57 -10.13
CA ASN A 119 -7.63 16.71 -11.57
C ASN A 119 -6.53 17.43 -12.36
N ARG A 120 -5.40 17.83 -11.76
CA ARG A 120 -4.50 18.84 -12.38
C ARG A 120 -3.02 18.45 -12.46
N ILE A 121 -2.65 17.19 -12.31
CA ILE A 121 -1.22 16.85 -12.41
C ILE A 121 -0.80 16.84 -13.88
N LYS A 122 -0.42 18.00 -14.39
CA LYS A 122 0.47 18.09 -15.56
C LYS A 122 1.88 17.79 -15.05
N ILE A 123 2.31 16.55 -15.21
CA ILE A 123 3.68 16.13 -14.93
C ILE A 123 4.55 16.81 -16.00
N LYS A 124 5.34 17.82 -15.60
CA LYS A 124 6.43 18.30 -16.42
C LYS A 124 7.54 17.26 -16.31
N GLU A 125 7.74 16.49 -17.36
CA GLU A 125 8.87 15.57 -17.46
C GLU A 125 10.16 16.41 -17.43
N GLY A 126 10.88 16.33 -16.33
CA GLY A 126 12.19 16.96 -16.20
C GLY A 126 13.29 15.92 -16.44
N HIS A 127 14.29 16.26 -17.25
CA HIS A 127 15.41 15.38 -17.55
C HIS A 127 16.43 15.31 -16.39
N ASN A 128 16.35 16.21 -15.39
CA ASN A 128 17.28 16.26 -14.26
C ASN A 128 16.55 15.95 -12.96
N ILE A 129 16.89 14.82 -12.36
CA ILE A 129 16.41 14.43 -11.03
C ILE A 129 17.16 15.27 -9.99
N GLU A 130 16.44 16.11 -9.24
CA GLU A 130 17.01 16.94 -8.18
C GLU A 130 16.69 16.33 -6.81
N ILE A 131 17.70 15.70 -6.19
CA ILE A 131 17.61 15.25 -4.79
C ILE A 131 18.24 16.33 -3.91
N ARG A 132 17.41 16.98 -3.08
CA ARG A 132 17.82 18.02 -2.13
C ARG A 132 17.76 17.48 -0.69
N PRO A 133 18.52 18.03 0.27
CA PRO A 133 18.56 17.53 1.66
C PRO A 133 17.16 17.44 2.33
N TRP A 134 16.26 18.35 2.04
CA TRP A 134 14.91 18.34 2.61
C TRP A 134 14.03 17.18 2.10
N HIS A 135 14.37 16.55 0.95
CA HIS A 135 13.68 15.35 0.51
C HIS A 135 13.88 14.18 1.49
N TYR A 136 15.06 14.09 2.12
CA TYR A 136 15.32 13.05 3.14
C TYR A 136 14.42 13.23 4.36
N LEU A 137 14.09 14.46 4.76
CA LEU A 137 13.13 14.72 5.83
C LEU A 137 11.72 14.27 5.43
N TRP A 138 11.28 14.57 4.21
CA TRP A 138 9.99 14.09 3.73
C TRP A 138 9.92 12.57 3.67
N PHE A 139 10.98 11.91 3.21
CA PHE A 139 11.04 10.45 3.16
C PHE A 139 11.08 9.83 4.56
N LEU A 140 11.68 10.49 5.55
CA LEU A 140 11.61 10.10 6.97
C LEU A 140 10.15 10.15 7.48
N LEU A 141 9.45 11.26 7.25
CA LEU A 141 8.05 11.44 7.66
C LEU A 141 7.12 10.46 6.95
N ILE A 142 7.31 10.25 5.64
CA ILE A 142 6.58 9.25 4.87
C ILE A 142 6.87 7.85 5.40
N GLY A 143 8.12 7.57 5.78
CA GLY A 143 8.50 6.32 6.41
C GLY A 143 7.77 6.12 7.73
N PHE A 144 7.74 7.12 8.62
CA PHE A 144 7.01 7.08 9.89
C PHE A 144 5.52 6.78 9.65
N TYR A 145 4.89 7.54 8.76
CA TYR A 145 3.51 7.31 8.34
C TYR A 145 3.31 5.89 7.81
N GLY A 146 4.21 5.44 6.93
CA GLY A 146 4.18 4.11 6.34
C GLY A 146 4.37 2.99 7.37
N GLY A 147 5.20 3.19 8.38
CA GLY A 147 5.34 2.28 9.52
C GLY A 147 4.08 2.20 10.35
N TYR A 148 3.43 3.36 10.60
CA TYR A 148 2.27 3.48 11.44
C TYR A 148 1.01 2.88 10.79
N ILE A 149 0.56 3.37 9.63
CA ILE A 149 -0.69 2.95 8.98
C ILE A 149 -0.47 2.29 7.63
N TYR A 150 0.56 2.70 6.90
CA TYR A 150 0.93 2.22 5.55
C TYR A 150 -0.04 2.60 4.42
N VAL A 151 -1.32 2.70 4.67
CA VAL A 151 -2.36 2.92 3.67
C VAL A 151 -2.09 4.21 2.87
N GLY A 152 -1.98 4.09 1.55
CA GLY A 152 -1.75 5.25 0.68
C GLY A 152 -0.31 5.81 0.66
N ILE A 153 0.66 5.16 1.32
CA ILE A 153 2.08 5.59 1.30
C ILE A 153 2.60 5.77 -0.14
N GLY A 154 2.12 4.94 -1.06
CA GLY A 154 2.50 5.03 -2.47
C GLY A 154 2.16 6.37 -3.11
N TYR A 155 1.02 6.97 -2.75
CA TYR A 155 0.64 8.31 -3.24
C TYR A 155 1.58 9.40 -2.72
N LEU A 156 1.98 9.32 -1.44
CA LEU A 156 2.90 10.29 -0.83
C LEU A 156 4.27 10.24 -1.48
N ILE A 157 4.81 9.03 -1.70
CA ILE A 157 6.09 8.87 -2.40
C ILE A 157 5.98 9.38 -3.83
N LEU A 158 4.91 9.03 -4.56
CA LEU A 158 4.70 9.52 -5.92
C LEU A 158 4.56 11.05 -5.97
N ALA A 159 3.85 11.65 -5.02
CA ALA A 159 3.70 13.09 -4.95
C ALA A 159 5.06 13.79 -4.83
N ILE A 160 5.93 13.36 -3.91
CA ILE A 160 7.25 13.95 -3.73
C ILE A 160 8.15 13.70 -4.95
N THR A 161 8.17 12.48 -5.47
CA THR A 161 9.05 12.12 -6.60
C THR A 161 8.65 12.82 -7.89
N LEU A 162 7.35 12.93 -8.17
CA LEU A 162 6.85 13.58 -9.39
C LEU A 162 6.92 15.12 -9.31
N TRP A 163 6.46 15.70 -8.19
CA TRP A 163 6.32 17.15 -8.11
C TRP A 163 7.58 17.85 -7.68
N SER A 164 8.27 17.31 -6.69
CA SER A 164 9.42 17.97 -6.11
C SER A 164 10.74 17.54 -6.71
N MET A 165 10.88 16.23 -7.00
CA MET A 165 12.10 15.68 -7.59
C MET A 165 12.04 15.65 -9.12
N LYS A 166 10.91 16.03 -9.73
CA LYS A 166 10.69 16.10 -11.18
C LYS A 166 10.98 14.81 -11.95
N MET A 167 10.76 13.67 -11.29
CA MET A 167 10.92 12.36 -11.93
C MET A 167 9.77 12.11 -12.92
N ASP A 168 10.04 11.37 -13.99
CA ASP A 168 8.98 10.80 -14.81
C ASP A 168 8.19 9.72 -14.03
N ILE A 169 6.98 9.41 -14.51
CA ILE A 169 6.06 8.49 -13.82
C ILE A 169 6.60 7.08 -13.68
N VAL A 170 7.41 6.63 -14.64
CA VAL A 170 7.97 5.26 -14.65
C VAL A 170 9.06 5.16 -13.61
N THR A 171 10.02 6.09 -13.62
CA THR A 171 11.09 6.20 -12.63
C THR A 171 10.52 6.41 -11.22
N ALA A 172 9.51 7.27 -11.05
CA ALA A 172 8.86 7.50 -9.77
C ALA A 172 8.19 6.23 -9.22
N ASN A 173 7.49 5.45 -10.05
CA ASN A 173 6.90 4.18 -9.64
C ASN A 173 7.96 3.12 -9.30
N ALA A 174 9.05 3.08 -10.04
CA ALA A 174 10.16 2.16 -9.76
C ALA A 174 10.85 2.51 -8.43
N ILE A 175 11.16 3.79 -8.18
CA ILE A 175 11.70 4.28 -6.90
C ILE A 175 10.73 3.99 -5.75
N LYS A 176 9.43 4.27 -5.92
CA LYS A 176 8.39 3.94 -4.92
C LYS A 176 8.44 2.46 -4.53
N GLY A 177 8.38 1.57 -5.53
CA GLY A 177 8.41 0.12 -5.29
C GLY A 177 9.67 -0.33 -4.57
N PHE A 178 10.83 0.17 -5.01
CA PHE A 178 12.13 -0.16 -4.43
C PHE A 178 12.25 0.33 -2.97
N VAL A 179 11.91 1.58 -2.69
CA VAL A 179 11.98 2.16 -1.34
C VAL A 179 11.06 1.41 -0.37
N ILE A 180 9.84 1.10 -0.81
CA ILE A 180 8.90 0.31 -0.01
C ILE A 180 9.44 -1.10 0.22
N PHE A 181 9.97 -1.76 -0.82
CA PHE A 181 10.55 -3.10 -0.72
C PHE A 181 11.66 -3.15 0.33
N ILE A 182 12.59 -2.19 0.30
CA ILE A 182 13.71 -2.14 1.23
C ILE A 182 13.26 -1.82 2.67
N ALA A 183 12.26 -0.95 2.85
CA ALA A 183 11.80 -0.54 4.19
C ALA A 183 10.84 -1.55 4.85
N THR A 184 10.04 -2.28 4.08
CA THR A 184 8.99 -3.17 4.62
C THR A 184 9.52 -4.28 5.53
N PRO A 185 10.66 -4.96 5.28
CA PRO A 185 11.17 -6.00 6.17
C PRO A 185 11.37 -5.53 7.62
N PHE A 186 11.75 -4.27 7.80
CA PHE A 186 11.98 -3.70 9.14
C PHE A 186 10.68 -3.51 9.91
N SER A 187 9.64 -2.95 9.29
CA SER A 187 8.31 -2.86 9.93
C SER A 187 7.68 -4.24 10.10
N LEU A 188 7.84 -5.15 9.14
CA LEU A 188 7.37 -6.53 9.25
C LEU A 188 7.98 -7.20 10.49
N ALA A 189 9.30 -7.07 10.70
CA ALA A 189 9.97 -7.59 11.88
C ALA A 189 9.39 -7.03 13.18
N VAL A 190 9.09 -5.72 13.24
CA VAL A 190 8.47 -5.10 14.42
C VAL A 190 7.10 -5.73 14.72
N PHE A 191 6.22 -5.86 13.69
CA PHE A 191 4.91 -6.50 13.88
C PHE A 191 5.01 -7.99 14.22
N MET A 192 6.00 -8.72 13.67
CA MET A 192 6.27 -10.13 14.00
C MET A 192 6.66 -10.30 15.47
N ILE A 193 7.59 -9.48 15.96
CA ILE A 193 8.06 -9.54 17.38
C ILE A 193 6.91 -9.24 18.33
N ASN A 194 5.98 -8.36 17.96
CA ASN A 194 4.81 -8.01 18.77
C ASN A 194 3.61 -8.96 18.57
N GLY A 195 3.75 -10.06 17.82
CA GLY A 195 2.68 -11.03 17.59
C GLY A 195 1.47 -10.49 16.81
N GLN A 196 1.64 -9.39 16.06
CA GLN A 196 0.57 -8.72 15.32
C GLN A 196 0.58 -9.10 13.84
N ILE A 197 0.77 -10.39 13.54
CA ILE A 197 0.72 -10.93 12.17
C ILE A 197 -0.07 -12.24 12.15
N ASP A 198 -1.03 -12.31 11.25
CA ASP A 198 -1.72 -13.54 10.90
C ASP A 198 -1.18 -14.08 9.56
N TYR A 199 -0.41 -15.19 9.66
CA TYR A 199 0.21 -15.80 8.48
C TYR A 199 -0.80 -16.53 7.59
N LEU A 200 -1.92 -17.01 8.17
CA LEU A 200 -2.97 -17.72 7.42
C LEU A 200 -3.70 -16.77 6.47
N PHE A 201 -3.80 -15.48 6.82
CA PHE A 201 -4.34 -14.43 5.97
C PHE A 201 -3.26 -13.82 5.07
N GLY A 202 -2.08 -13.53 5.62
CA GLY A 202 -1.03 -12.79 4.93
C GLY A 202 -0.40 -13.54 3.77
N ILE A 203 -0.15 -14.85 3.91
CA ILE A 203 0.54 -15.65 2.88
C ILE A 203 -0.34 -15.86 1.64
N PRO A 204 -1.60 -16.36 1.73
CA PRO A 204 -2.44 -16.51 0.55
C PRO A 204 -2.70 -15.20 -0.18
N HIS A 205 -3.01 -14.13 0.58
CA HIS A 205 -3.19 -12.81 0.01
C HIS A 205 -1.90 -12.28 -0.64
N GLY A 206 -0.74 -12.54 -0.04
CA GLY A 206 0.58 -12.22 -0.60
C GLY A 206 0.89 -12.94 -1.91
N ILE A 207 0.51 -14.20 -2.03
CA ILE A 207 0.62 -14.98 -3.30
C ILE A 207 -0.21 -14.30 -4.38
N GLY A 208 -1.45 -13.93 -4.07
CA GLY A 208 -2.30 -13.16 -4.98
C GLY A 208 -1.64 -11.82 -5.39
N ASN A 209 -1.05 -11.10 -4.44
CA ASN A 209 -0.33 -9.84 -4.71
C ASN A 209 0.87 -10.03 -5.64
N ILE A 210 1.62 -11.13 -5.55
CA ILE A 210 2.70 -11.46 -6.49
C ILE A 210 2.13 -11.56 -7.92
N ILE A 211 1.07 -12.36 -8.10
CA ILE A 211 0.45 -12.57 -9.42
C ILE A 211 -0.04 -11.23 -9.98
N GLY A 212 -0.80 -10.46 -9.18
CA GLY A 212 -1.31 -9.16 -9.58
C GLY A 212 -0.21 -8.14 -9.92
N SER A 213 0.87 -8.13 -9.14
CA SER A 213 2.01 -7.23 -9.35
C SER A 213 2.80 -7.59 -10.61
N LEU A 214 3.02 -8.89 -10.89
CA LEU A 214 3.65 -9.35 -12.13
C LEU A 214 2.83 -8.89 -13.34
N PHE A 215 1.53 -9.13 -13.30
CA PHE A 215 0.63 -8.71 -14.36
C PHE A 215 0.67 -7.18 -14.56
N ALA A 216 0.50 -6.41 -13.49
CA ALA A 216 0.50 -4.96 -13.54
C ALA A 216 1.85 -4.39 -14.02
N SER A 217 2.97 -4.91 -13.54
CA SER A 217 4.30 -4.41 -13.94
C SER A 217 4.65 -4.71 -15.40
N HIS A 218 4.00 -5.73 -15.98
CA HIS A 218 4.16 -6.07 -17.39
C HIS A 218 3.27 -5.19 -18.29
N TYR A 219 2.02 -4.96 -17.88
CA TYR A 219 1.00 -4.26 -18.68
C TYR A 219 0.74 -2.81 -18.26
N ALA A 220 1.48 -2.27 -17.27
CA ALA A 220 1.28 -0.94 -16.70
C ALA A 220 1.19 0.22 -17.71
N VAL A 221 1.80 0.04 -18.87
CA VAL A 221 1.84 1.06 -19.93
C VAL A 221 0.48 1.25 -20.63
N HIS A 222 -0.40 0.25 -20.58
CA HIS A 222 -1.66 0.23 -21.35
C HIS A 222 -2.90 0.69 -20.56
N TRP A 223 -2.83 0.72 -19.24
CA TRP A 223 -3.97 1.10 -18.39
C TRP A 223 -3.97 2.59 -18.10
N GLY A 224 -4.93 3.31 -18.68
CA GLY A 224 -5.03 4.75 -18.54
C GLY A 224 -5.21 5.18 -17.06
N LYS A 225 -4.59 6.33 -16.72
CA LYS A 225 -4.64 6.94 -15.37
C LYS A 225 -6.08 7.10 -14.83
N GLY A 226 -7.05 7.35 -15.72
CA GLY A 226 -8.46 7.52 -15.37
C GLY A 226 -9.11 6.27 -14.80
N PHE A 227 -8.85 5.10 -15.38
CA PHE A 227 -9.38 3.82 -14.90
C PHE A 227 -8.87 3.51 -13.48
N ILE A 228 -7.57 3.65 -13.25
CA ILE A 228 -6.93 3.37 -11.96
C ILE A 228 -7.49 4.32 -10.89
N LYS A 229 -7.63 5.61 -11.22
CA LYS A 229 -8.20 6.62 -10.32
C LYS A 229 -9.65 6.30 -9.96
N ALA A 230 -10.50 6.02 -10.95
CA ALA A 230 -11.91 5.70 -10.72
C ALA A 230 -12.07 4.44 -9.88
N PHE A 231 -11.30 3.39 -10.19
CA PHE A 231 -11.32 2.14 -9.45
C PHE A 231 -10.89 2.33 -7.99
N THR A 232 -9.80 3.06 -7.75
CA THR A 232 -9.33 3.36 -6.39
C THR A 232 -10.35 4.20 -5.63
N LEU A 233 -10.97 5.18 -6.28
CA LEU A 233 -12.00 6.03 -5.66
C LEU A 233 -13.20 5.22 -5.18
N ILE A 234 -13.71 4.31 -6.03
CA ILE A 234 -14.83 3.42 -5.67
C ILE A 234 -14.48 2.59 -4.43
N ILE A 235 -13.27 1.99 -4.42
CA ILE A 235 -12.83 1.18 -3.30
C ILE A 235 -12.72 2.00 -2.01
N VAL A 236 -12.10 3.19 -2.07
CA VAL A 236 -11.97 4.07 -0.89
C VAL A 236 -13.33 4.47 -0.34
N LEU A 237 -14.30 4.75 -1.22
CA LEU A 237 -15.68 5.05 -0.81
C LEU A 237 -16.35 3.86 -0.11
N ILE A 238 -16.20 2.64 -0.63
CA ILE A 238 -16.74 1.43 0.00
C ILE A 238 -16.10 1.21 1.37
N CYS A 239 -14.77 1.30 1.47
CA CYS A 239 -14.04 1.14 2.73
C CYS A 239 -14.41 2.22 3.75
N PHE A 240 -14.64 3.44 3.30
CA PHE A 240 -15.09 4.52 4.17
C PHE A 240 -16.52 4.30 4.66
N ALA A 241 -17.43 3.84 3.80
CA ALA A 241 -18.80 3.51 4.15
C ALA A 241 -18.87 2.38 5.19
N ASP A 242 -18.00 1.36 5.08
CA ASP A 242 -17.85 0.29 6.07
C ASP A 242 -17.34 0.84 7.42
N LEU A 243 -16.33 1.69 7.39
CA LEU A 243 -15.74 2.27 8.60
C LEU A 243 -16.74 3.10 9.43
N ILE A 244 -17.63 3.84 8.75
CA ILE A 244 -18.69 4.67 9.40
C ILE A 244 -19.99 3.89 9.66
N GLY A 245 -20.02 2.59 9.34
CA GLY A 245 -21.15 1.71 9.62
C GLY A 245 -22.35 1.86 8.67
N LEU A 246 -22.18 2.53 7.51
CA LEU A 246 -23.23 2.59 6.47
C LEU A 246 -23.36 1.29 5.69
N VAL A 247 -22.30 0.54 5.57
CA VAL A 247 -22.22 -0.77 4.92
C VAL A 247 -21.45 -1.68 5.86
N SER A 248 -21.94 -2.90 6.08
CA SER A 248 -21.18 -3.92 6.84
C SER A 248 -20.58 -4.90 5.85
N LEU A 249 -19.30 -4.70 5.51
CA LEU A 249 -18.57 -5.66 4.68
C LEU A 249 -18.46 -7.02 5.38
N HIS A 250 -18.35 -7.03 6.71
CA HIS A 250 -18.37 -8.24 7.52
C HIS A 250 -19.63 -9.08 7.25
N ASP A 251 -20.83 -8.47 7.31
CA ASP A 251 -22.09 -9.17 7.11
C ASP A 251 -22.26 -9.65 5.66
N ILE A 252 -21.78 -8.84 4.70
CA ILE A 252 -21.77 -9.23 3.28
C ILE A 252 -20.88 -10.45 3.06
N PHE A 253 -19.65 -10.46 3.57
CA PHE A 253 -18.76 -11.61 3.45
C PHE A 253 -19.29 -12.82 4.18
N TYR A 254 -19.89 -12.63 5.38
CA TYR A 254 -20.49 -13.72 6.16
C TYR A 254 -21.70 -14.32 5.45
N SER A 255 -22.59 -13.50 4.88
CA SER A 255 -23.75 -13.98 4.12
C SER A 255 -23.32 -14.71 2.84
N MET A 256 -22.28 -14.25 2.15
CA MET A 256 -21.74 -14.97 0.99
C MET A 256 -21.16 -16.33 1.36
N MET A 257 -20.52 -16.44 2.53
CA MET A 257 -19.99 -17.72 3.01
C MET A 257 -21.12 -18.69 3.41
N THR A 258 -22.22 -18.21 3.99
CA THR A 258 -23.37 -19.05 4.40
C THR A 258 -24.25 -19.47 3.24
N VAL A 259 -24.29 -18.76 2.14
CA VAL A 259 -25.02 -19.14 0.91
C VAL A 259 -24.26 -20.19 0.08
N CYS A 260 -22.96 -20.30 0.27
CA CYS A 260 -22.11 -21.26 -0.44
C CYS A 260 -21.88 -22.59 0.33
N LEU A 261 -22.49 -22.74 1.52
CA LEU A 261 -22.59 -23.96 2.31
C LEU A 261 -23.94 -24.62 2.10
#